data_9fc95b85695f9a4ac16048d5502d469f
#
_entry.id   9fc95b85695f9a4ac16048d5502d469f
#
_cell.length_a   1.000
_cell.length_b   1.000
_cell.length_c   1.000
_cell.angle_alpha   90.00
_cell.angle_beta   90.00
_cell.angle_gamma   90.00
#
_symmetry.space_group_name_H-M   'P 1'
#
loop_
_entity.id
_entity.type
_entity.pdbx_description
1 polymer ?
#
loop_
_entity_poly.entity_id
_entity_poly.type
_entity_poly.pdbx_seq_one_letter_code
_entity_poly.pdbx_strand_id
1 'polypeptide(L)'
;MTNVACTQSISGSAVRSAPGIDDDSRSPVDVDTVLLAQARMRAITGGGDDLTVIPSMDGKQPVDIDVLADTAPPPCRWYYVETETFGPDVEEFHKTTYQHPPKGALISQGAAGYRDAETARRAFDGLTGRVDLCGATPSGSAFVGDWTASADSLQTRTGGCGRDYRVKSAVMVEVTFCGYPSTVPDIVLSNMVANVPG
;
A
#
# COMPACT_ATOMS: atom_id res chain seq x y z
N MET A 1 -0.66 -58.06 17.70
CA MET A 1 -0.06 -56.72 17.66
C MET A 1 -1.17 -55.71 17.81
N THR A 2 -1.35 -55.18 19.01
CA THR A 2 -2.44 -54.26 19.37
C THR A 2 -1.95 -52.83 19.23
N ASN A 3 -2.53 -52.08 18.29
CA ASN A 3 -2.26 -50.65 18.14
C ASN A 3 -2.99 -49.87 19.25
N VAL A 4 -2.23 -49.24 20.13
CA VAL A 4 -2.73 -48.30 21.11
C VAL A 4 -2.72 -46.90 20.49
N ALA A 5 -3.90 -46.37 20.16
CA ALA A 5 -4.06 -45.00 19.73
C ALA A 5 -4.05 -44.10 20.96
N CYS A 6 -3.06 -43.20 21.07
CA CYS A 6 -3.04 -42.16 22.06
C CYS A 6 -4.02 -41.04 21.66
N THR A 7 -5.15 -40.94 22.38
CA THR A 7 -6.08 -39.82 22.25
C THR A 7 -5.66 -38.78 23.27
N GLN A 8 -5.19 -37.63 22.79
CA GLN A 8 -4.88 -36.47 23.64
C GLN A 8 -6.09 -35.55 23.62
N SER A 9 -6.81 -35.45 24.72
CA SER A 9 -7.89 -34.49 24.90
C SER A 9 -7.32 -33.17 25.41
N ILE A 10 -7.44 -32.11 24.61
CA ILE A 10 -7.10 -30.74 25.01
C ILE A 10 -8.37 -30.13 25.59
N SER A 11 -8.43 -29.99 26.93
CA SER A 11 -9.48 -29.22 27.62
C SER A 11 -9.07 -27.75 27.67
N GLY A 12 -9.47 -26.99 26.65
CA GLY A 12 -9.37 -25.52 26.65
C GLY A 12 -10.72 -24.90 26.96
N SER A 13 -10.82 -24.11 28.00
CA SER A 13 -11.95 -23.20 28.18
C SER A 13 -11.79 -22.03 27.28
N ALA A 14 -12.78 -21.72 26.44
CA ALA A 14 -12.83 -20.47 25.69
C ALA A 14 -12.94 -19.31 26.68
N VAL A 15 -11.87 -18.59 26.90
CA VAL A 15 -11.89 -17.33 27.66
C VAL A 15 -12.38 -16.25 26.70
N ARG A 16 -13.57 -15.69 26.96
CA ARG A 16 -13.95 -14.43 26.32
C ARG A 16 -12.91 -13.39 26.71
N SER A 17 -12.32 -12.72 25.74
CA SER A 17 -11.56 -11.50 25.98
C SER A 17 -12.43 -10.55 26.80
N ALA A 18 -11.88 -9.99 27.87
CA ALA A 18 -12.59 -9.01 28.67
C ALA A 18 -12.98 -7.83 27.77
N PRO A 19 -14.24 -7.38 27.78
CA PRO A 19 -14.59 -6.13 27.13
C PRO A 19 -13.94 -5.00 27.93
N GLY A 20 -13.05 -4.23 27.29
CA GLY A 20 -12.53 -3.01 27.91
C GLY A 20 -11.02 -2.87 28.02
N ILE A 21 -10.28 -3.30 27.01
CA ILE A 21 -9.12 -2.53 26.58
C ILE A 21 -9.58 -1.95 25.25
N ASP A 22 -10.10 -0.74 25.27
CA ASP A 22 -10.23 0.08 24.09
C ASP A 22 -8.81 0.20 23.56
N ASP A 23 -8.50 -0.57 22.51
CA ASP A 23 -7.26 -0.44 21.79
C ASP A 23 -7.41 0.82 20.92
N ASP A 24 -7.32 1.98 21.58
CA ASP A 24 -7.37 3.32 20.97
C ASP A 24 -6.25 3.52 19.92
N SER A 25 -5.40 2.50 19.76
CA SER A 25 -4.27 2.49 18.84
C SER A 25 -4.59 1.96 17.46
N ARG A 26 -5.73 1.29 17.23
CA ARG A 26 -6.06 0.72 15.92
C ARG A 26 -6.75 1.71 15.00
N SER A 27 -6.43 1.59 13.70
CA SER A 27 -7.17 2.26 12.64
C SER A 27 -8.67 1.97 12.74
N PRO A 28 -9.57 2.97 12.59
CA PRO A 28 -11.01 2.74 12.53
C PRO A 28 -11.44 2.05 11.23
N VAL A 29 -10.52 1.84 10.30
CA VAL A 29 -10.79 1.26 8.97
C VAL A 29 -9.94 0.01 8.80
N ASP A 30 -10.58 -1.12 8.53
CA ASP A 30 -9.93 -2.34 8.08
C ASP A 30 -9.42 -2.15 6.64
N VAL A 31 -8.10 -2.03 6.48
CA VAL A 31 -7.46 -1.75 5.19
C VAL A 31 -7.63 -2.89 4.17
N ASP A 32 -7.88 -4.13 4.62
CA ASP A 32 -8.17 -5.25 3.72
C ASP A 32 -9.46 -5.01 2.92
N THR A 33 -10.42 -4.27 3.46
CA THR A 33 -11.66 -3.90 2.79
C THR A 33 -11.48 -2.79 1.76
N VAL A 34 -10.40 -2.04 1.84
CA VAL A 34 -10.07 -0.94 0.92
C VAL A 34 -9.48 -1.48 -0.39
N LEU A 35 -8.68 -2.55 -0.31
CA LEU A 35 -8.06 -3.16 -1.47
C LEU A 35 -9.09 -3.84 -2.38
N LEU A 36 -8.80 -3.84 -3.67
CA LEU A 36 -9.65 -4.51 -4.66
C LEU A 36 -9.31 -6.00 -4.74
N ALA A 37 -10.34 -6.84 -4.75
CA ALA A 37 -10.16 -8.26 -5.01
C ALA A 37 -9.49 -8.51 -6.38
N GLN A 38 -8.71 -9.59 -6.50
CA GLN A 38 -7.98 -9.94 -7.73
C GLN A 38 -8.89 -9.98 -8.97
N ALA A 39 -10.13 -10.46 -8.84
CA ALA A 39 -11.08 -10.48 -9.95
C ALA A 39 -11.39 -9.05 -10.47
N ARG A 40 -11.49 -8.08 -9.57
CA ARG A 40 -11.68 -6.67 -9.94
C ARG A 40 -10.44 -6.09 -10.60
N MET A 41 -9.24 -6.40 -10.06
CA MET A 41 -7.98 -5.99 -10.67
C MET A 41 -7.83 -6.56 -12.09
N ARG A 42 -8.15 -7.83 -12.31
CA ARG A 42 -8.17 -8.47 -13.64
C ARG A 42 -9.09 -7.75 -14.62
N ALA A 43 -10.28 -7.38 -14.17
CA ALA A 43 -11.25 -6.66 -15.00
C ALA A 43 -10.76 -5.26 -15.40
N ILE A 44 -10.16 -4.51 -14.45
CA ILE A 44 -9.68 -3.14 -14.69
C ILE A 44 -8.45 -3.14 -15.60
N THR A 45 -7.50 -4.04 -15.37
CA THR A 45 -6.23 -4.12 -16.12
C THR A 45 -6.36 -4.78 -17.50
N GLY A 46 -7.47 -5.50 -17.71
CA GLY A 46 -7.64 -6.36 -18.88
C GLY A 46 -6.69 -7.56 -18.91
N GLY A 47 -6.06 -7.89 -17.76
CA GLY A 47 -5.04 -8.95 -17.66
C GLY A 47 -5.62 -10.36 -17.59
N GLY A 48 -6.92 -10.52 -17.35
CA GLY A 48 -7.55 -11.83 -17.26
C GLY A 48 -6.80 -12.76 -16.27
N ASP A 49 -6.65 -14.03 -16.64
CA ASP A 49 -5.96 -15.02 -15.82
C ASP A 49 -4.44 -14.82 -15.77
N ASP A 50 -3.87 -14.08 -16.72
CA ASP A 50 -2.44 -13.75 -16.76
C ASP A 50 -2.04 -12.71 -15.69
N LEU A 51 -3.02 -12.00 -15.08
CA LEU A 51 -2.75 -11.13 -13.95
C LEU A 51 -2.67 -11.98 -12.66
N THR A 52 -1.47 -12.13 -12.14
CA THR A 52 -1.19 -12.95 -10.96
C THR A 52 -0.55 -12.14 -9.85
N VAL A 53 -0.86 -12.49 -8.60
CA VAL A 53 -0.20 -11.91 -7.43
C VAL A 53 1.26 -12.38 -7.38
N ILE A 54 2.17 -11.50 -6.97
CA ILE A 54 3.54 -11.86 -6.60
C ILE A 54 3.53 -12.13 -5.08
N PRO A 55 3.60 -13.40 -4.62
CA PRO A 55 3.38 -13.72 -3.21
C PRO A 55 4.37 -13.04 -2.24
N SER A 56 5.61 -12.82 -2.67
CA SER A 56 6.63 -12.12 -1.87
C SER A 56 6.42 -10.60 -1.78
N MET A 57 5.43 -10.06 -2.51
CA MET A 57 5.05 -8.65 -2.53
C MET A 57 3.57 -8.47 -2.15
N ASP A 58 3.04 -9.43 -1.38
CA ASP A 58 1.75 -9.38 -0.73
C ASP A 58 1.99 -9.39 0.79
N GLY A 59 1.89 -8.23 1.42
CA GLY A 59 2.33 -8.05 2.80
C GLY A 59 1.49 -7.07 3.59
N LYS A 60 1.43 -7.32 4.90
CA LYS A 60 0.64 -6.52 5.87
C LYS A 60 1.51 -5.58 6.72
N GLN A 61 2.72 -5.32 6.29
CA GLN A 61 3.62 -4.33 6.90
C GLN A 61 4.37 -3.58 5.81
N PRO A 62 4.67 -2.29 6.00
CA PRO A 62 5.55 -1.55 5.11
C PRO A 62 6.92 -2.24 4.99
N VAL A 63 7.48 -2.28 3.79
CA VAL A 63 8.77 -2.92 3.49
C VAL A 63 9.78 -1.87 3.06
N ASP A 64 10.94 -1.88 3.70
CA ASP A 64 12.06 -1.02 3.38
C ASP A 64 13.13 -1.81 2.61
N ILE A 65 13.55 -1.27 1.47
CA ILE A 65 14.61 -1.88 0.64
C ILE A 65 15.89 -1.05 0.84
N ASP A 66 16.51 -1.21 2.01
CA ASP A 66 17.67 -0.40 2.44
C ASP A 66 18.81 -0.40 1.42
N VAL A 67 19.13 -1.54 0.84
CA VAL A 67 20.18 -1.68 -0.18
C VAL A 67 19.97 -0.75 -1.39
N LEU A 68 18.70 -0.51 -1.78
CA LEU A 68 18.35 0.43 -2.85
C LEU A 68 18.25 1.85 -2.32
N ALA A 69 17.71 2.03 -1.14
CA ALA A 69 17.58 3.33 -0.48
C ALA A 69 18.94 4.01 -0.29
N ASP A 70 19.98 3.24 0.01
CA ASP A 70 21.36 3.73 0.17
C ASP A 70 22.00 4.22 -1.15
N THR A 71 21.44 3.82 -2.29
CA THR A 71 21.87 4.32 -3.62
C THR A 71 21.17 5.60 -4.04
N ALA A 72 20.07 5.96 -3.39
CA ALA A 72 19.27 7.14 -3.71
C ALA A 72 19.82 8.40 -2.99
N PRO A 73 19.62 9.60 -3.55
CA PRO A 73 19.84 10.83 -2.81
C PRO A 73 19.00 10.81 -1.52
N PRO A 74 19.52 11.34 -0.38
CA PRO A 74 18.79 11.29 0.88
C PRO A 74 17.33 11.74 0.83
N PRO A 75 16.94 12.82 0.12
CA PRO A 75 15.52 13.20 0.01
C PRO A 75 14.67 12.23 -0.83
N CYS A 76 15.30 11.33 -1.61
CA CYS A 76 14.60 10.37 -2.48
C CYS A 76 14.49 8.96 -1.88
N ARG A 77 14.99 8.74 -0.66
CA ARG A 77 14.96 7.43 0.02
C ARG A 77 13.56 6.85 0.15
N TRP A 78 12.54 7.70 0.38
CA TRP A 78 11.12 7.32 0.45
C TRP A 78 10.67 6.45 -0.72
N TYR A 79 11.32 6.54 -1.87
CA TYR A 79 10.99 5.74 -3.05
C TYR A 79 11.19 4.24 -2.83
N TYR A 80 12.13 3.87 -1.94
CA TYR A 80 12.46 2.49 -1.58
C TYR A 80 12.11 2.13 -0.13
N VAL A 81 11.69 3.11 0.67
CA VAL A 81 11.44 2.97 2.11
C VAL A 81 9.97 3.27 2.36
N GLU A 82 9.16 2.21 2.46
CA GLU A 82 7.70 2.38 2.67
C GLU A 82 7.38 2.98 4.03
N THR A 83 8.22 2.74 5.05
CA THR A 83 8.07 3.40 6.36
C THR A 83 8.28 4.91 6.26
N GLU A 84 9.11 5.41 5.34
CA GLU A 84 9.21 6.84 5.04
C GLU A 84 8.03 7.33 4.20
N THR A 85 7.51 6.49 3.30
CA THR A 85 6.37 6.81 2.44
C THR A 85 5.10 7.02 3.27
N PHE A 86 4.78 6.07 4.14
CA PHE A 86 3.55 6.07 4.93
C PHE A 86 3.72 6.69 6.32
N GLY A 87 4.96 6.90 6.77
CA GLY A 87 5.28 7.47 8.08
C GLY A 87 5.18 6.47 9.24
N PRO A 88 5.58 6.89 10.44
CA PRO A 88 5.70 6.01 11.61
C PRO A 88 4.37 5.69 12.31
N ASP A 89 3.30 6.43 11.97
CA ASP A 89 2.01 6.36 12.68
C ASP A 89 1.02 5.40 12.00
N VAL A 90 1.51 4.46 11.18
CA VAL A 90 0.69 3.44 10.51
C VAL A 90 0.24 2.41 11.54
N GLU A 91 -1.06 2.22 11.68
CA GLU A 91 -1.69 1.25 12.58
C GLU A 91 -2.04 -0.06 11.85
N GLU A 92 -2.46 0.05 10.59
CA GLU A 92 -2.73 -1.08 9.71
C GLU A 92 -2.15 -0.83 8.32
N PHE A 93 -1.68 -1.90 7.68
CA PHE A 93 -1.13 -1.81 6.34
C PHE A 93 -1.43 -3.09 5.55
N HIS A 94 -1.74 -2.93 4.28
CA HIS A 94 -1.75 -4.04 3.33
C HIS A 94 -1.36 -3.53 1.94
N LYS A 95 -0.45 -4.24 1.29
CA LYS A 95 -0.06 -4.00 -0.10
C LYS A 95 0.02 -5.31 -0.86
N THR A 96 -0.60 -5.35 -2.04
CA THR A 96 -0.58 -6.49 -2.96
C THR A 96 -0.05 -6.04 -4.32
N THR A 97 0.95 -6.73 -4.84
CA THR A 97 1.52 -6.49 -6.17
C THR A 97 1.10 -7.58 -7.14
N TYR A 98 0.64 -7.16 -8.31
CA TYR A 98 0.28 -8.02 -9.43
C TYR A 98 1.27 -7.87 -10.58
N GLN A 99 1.60 -8.98 -11.22
CA GLN A 99 2.34 -9.01 -12.47
C GLN A 99 1.45 -9.45 -13.62
N HIS A 100 1.73 -8.90 -14.80
CA HIS A 100 1.11 -9.28 -16.08
C HIS A 100 2.22 -9.61 -17.08
N PRO A 101 2.81 -10.83 -17.02
CA PRO A 101 4.01 -11.18 -17.79
C PRO A 101 3.89 -10.97 -19.29
N PRO A 102 2.75 -11.25 -19.97
CA PRO A 102 2.61 -11.03 -21.41
C PRO A 102 2.86 -9.58 -21.87
N LYS A 103 2.63 -8.61 -20.96
CA LYS A 103 2.87 -7.19 -21.22
C LYS A 103 4.13 -6.64 -20.54
N GLY A 104 4.82 -7.45 -19.72
CA GLY A 104 5.89 -6.97 -18.87
C GLY A 104 5.43 -5.89 -17.88
N ALA A 105 4.15 -5.92 -17.49
CA ALA A 105 3.52 -4.88 -16.68
C ALA A 105 3.38 -5.32 -15.22
N LEU A 106 3.45 -4.33 -14.32
CA LEU A 106 3.26 -4.49 -12.88
C LEU A 106 2.26 -3.45 -12.37
N ILE A 107 1.44 -3.83 -11.40
CA ILE A 107 0.60 -2.90 -10.66
C ILE A 107 0.45 -3.34 -9.21
N SER A 108 0.68 -2.40 -8.29
CA SER A 108 0.45 -2.61 -6.86
C SER A 108 -0.71 -1.76 -6.40
N GLN A 109 -1.44 -2.26 -5.43
CA GLN A 109 -2.37 -1.48 -4.61
C GLN A 109 -1.94 -1.60 -3.16
N GLY A 110 -1.96 -0.50 -2.43
CA GLY A 110 -1.60 -0.43 -1.02
C GLY A 110 -2.53 0.48 -0.25
N ALA A 111 -2.78 0.15 1.01
CA ALA A 111 -3.54 0.99 1.93
C ALA A 111 -2.85 1.01 3.30
N ALA A 112 -2.72 2.21 3.87
CA ALA A 112 -2.26 2.44 5.23
C ALA A 112 -3.39 3.08 6.03
N GLY A 113 -3.77 2.47 7.13
CA GLY A 113 -4.74 2.96 8.10
C GLY A 113 -4.05 3.63 9.27
N TYR A 114 -4.61 4.74 9.72
CA TYR A 114 -4.14 5.56 10.83
C TYR A 114 -5.23 5.67 11.88
N ARG A 115 -4.89 6.10 13.10
CA ARG A 115 -5.87 6.28 14.19
C ARG A 115 -6.98 7.28 13.86
N ASP A 116 -6.67 8.31 13.06
CA ASP A 116 -7.59 9.38 12.70
C ASP A 116 -7.19 10.08 11.39
N ALA A 117 -8.10 10.91 10.89
CA ALA A 117 -7.92 11.66 9.65
C ALA A 117 -6.78 12.70 9.75
N GLU A 118 -6.52 13.27 10.91
CA GLU A 118 -5.44 14.25 11.10
C GLU A 118 -4.07 13.57 10.97
N THR A 119 -3.92 12.39 11.55
CA THR A 119 -2.70 11.59 11.47
C THR A 119 -2.44 11.14 10.02
N ALA A 120 -3.47 10.64 9.31
CA ALA A 120 -3.38 10.31 7.90
C ALA A 120 -2.97 11.53 7.04
N ARG A 121 -3.54 12.71 7.34
CA ARG A 121 -3.20 13.95 6.65
C ARG A 121 -1.74 14.34 6.88
N ARG A 122 -1.25 14.30 8.12
CA ARG A 122 0.16 14.60 8.41
C ARG A 122 1.12 13.66 7.68
N ALA A 123 0.79 12.36 7.59
CA ALA A 123 1.58 11.39 6.84
C ALA A 123 1.63 11.74 5.34
N PHE A 124 0.47 12.07 4.75
CA PHE A 124 0.35 12.48 3.36
C PHE A 124 1.11 13.79 3.06
N ASP A 125 0.99 14.80 3.91
CA ASP A 125 1.71 16.07 3.78
C ASP A 125 3.23 15.85 3.91
N GLY A 126 3.64 14.96 4.81
CA GLY A 126 5.03 14.54 4.95
C GLY A 126 5.59 13.86 3.69
N LEU A 127 4.82 12.96 3.06
CA LEU A 127 5.19 12.35 1.79
C LEU A 127 5.29 13.40 0.68
N THR A 128 4.31 14.30 0.56
CA THR A 128 4.33 15.37 -0.44
C THR A 128 5.57 16.25 -0.30
N GLY A 129 5.95 16.62 0.93
CA GLY A 129 7.18 17.36 1.19
C GLY A 129 8.45 16.59 0.79
N ARG A 130 8.51 15.27 1.00
CA ARG A 130 9.63 14.44 0.55
C ARG A 130 9.72 14.37 -0.97
N VAL A 131 8.59 14.26 -1.67
CA VAL A 131 8.53 14.27 -3.14
C VAL A 131 9.07 15.60 -3.69
N ASP A 132 8.65 16.72 -3.12
CA ASP A 132 9.13 18.06 -3.49
C ASP A 132 10.64 18.19 -3.30
N LEU A 133 11.14 17.82 -2.11
CA LEU A 133 12.58 17.83 -1.79
C LEU A 133 13.39 16.91 -2.71
N CYS A 134 12.87 15.71 -3.02
CA CYS A 134 13.50 14.78 -3.95
C CYS A 134 13.57 15.39 -5.35
N GLY A 135 12.45 15.93 -5.86
CA GLY A 135 12.37 16.56 -7.17
C GLY A 135 13.33 17.74 -7.36
N ALA A 136 13.64 18.44 -6.27
CA ALA A 136 14.62 19.55 -6.27
C ALA A 136 16.09 19.08 -6.36
N THR A 137 16.38 17.79 -6.20
CA THR A 137 17.76 17.28 -6.34
C THR A 137 18.14 17.09 -7.81
N PRO A 138 19.43 17.18 -8.20
CA PRO A 138 19.89 17.03 -9.59
C PRO A 138 19.47 15.70 -10.24
N SER A 139 19.39 14.63 -9.45
CA SER A 139 18.96 13.28 -9.90
C SER A 139 17.51 12.94 -9.53
N GLY A 140 16.77 13.88 -8.93
CA GLY A 140 15.42 13.66 -8.44
C GLY A 140 14.42 13.25 -9.51
N SER A 141 14.58 13.77 -10.74
CA SER A 141 13.72 13.40 -11.86
C SER A 141 13.72 11.90 -12.18
N ALA A 142 14.77 11.16 -11.81
CA ALA A 142 14.81 9.70 -11.95
C ALA A 142 13.84 8.98 -11.00
N PHE A 143 13.46 9.63 -9.89
CA PHE A 143 12.59 9.08 -8.84
C PHE A 143 11.17 9.62 -8.92
N VAL A 144 11.00 10.90 -9.19
CA VAL A 144 9.68 11.52 -9.20
C VAL A 144 9.15 11.83 -10.60
N GLY A 145 10.05 12.06 -11.57
CA GLY A 145 9.68 12.45 -12.95
C GLY A 145 8.82 13.70 -12.96
N ASP A 146 7.78 13.70 -13.79
CA ASP A 146 6.71 14.69 -13.73
C ASP A 146 5.81 14.36 -12.53
N TRP A 147 5.57 15.32 -11.65
CA TRP A 147 4.73 15.10 -10.49
C TRP A 147 3.75 16.25 -10.24
N THR A 148 2.63 15.91 -9.63
CA THR A 148 1.59 16.87 -9.25
C THR A 148 1.03 16.50 -7.89
N ALA A 149 0.69 17.52 -7.10
CA ALA A 149 0.04 17.36 -5.81
C ALA A 149 -1.16 18.30 -5.67
N SER A 150 -2.17 17.85 -4.94
CA SER A 150 -3.29 18.65 -4.45
C SER A 150 -3.47 18.42 -2.94
N ALA A 151 -4.54 18.94 -2.37
CA ALA A 151 -4.80 18.76 -0.95
C ALA A 151 -4.89 17.26 -0.55
N ASP A 152 -5.37 16.38 -1.43
CA ASP A 152 -5.68 14.98 -1.12
C ASP A 152 -5.07 13.97 -2.12
N SER A 153 -4.30 14.44 -3.10
CA SER A 153 -3.71 13.59 -4.12
C SER A 153 -2.27 13.96 -4.44
N LEU A 154 -1.46 12.96 -4.72
CA LEU A 154 -0.10 13.08 -5.19
C LEU A 154 0.12 12.07 -6.30
N GLN A 155 0.73 12.50 -7.40
CA GLN A 155 1.06 11.64 -8.54
C GLN A 155 2.50 11.88 -8.97
N THR A 156 3.23 10.80 -9.28
CA THR A 156 4.58 10.84 -9.85
C THR A 156 4.62 10.01 -11.13
N ARG A 157 5.40 10.45 -12.12
CA ARG A 157 5.49 9.78 -13.42
C ARG A 157 6.94 9.70 -13.87
N THR A 158 7.50 8.49 -13.85
CA THR A 158 8.89 8.20 -14.24
C THR A 158 8.91 7.27 -15.44
N GLY A 159 8.97 7.83 -16.65
CA GLY A 159 8.92 7.04 -17.90
C GLY A 159 7.60 6.28 -18.02
N GLY A 160 7.67 4.94 -18.17
CA GLY A 160 6.48 4.06 -18.27
C GLY A 160 5.90 3.63 -16.93
N CYS A 161 6.37 4.20 -15.80
CA CYS A 161 5.94 3.88 -14.44
C CYS A 161 5.35 5.10 -13.75
N GLY A 162 4.66 4.88 -12.63
CA GLY A 162 4.18 5.95 -11.78
C GLY A 162 3.69 5.45 -10.43
N ARG A 163 3.45 6.40 -9.53
CA ARG A 163 2.84 6.19 -8.22
C ARG A 163 1.78 7.23 -7.98
N ASP A 164 0.63 6.80 -7.57
CA ASP A 164 -0.53 7.62 -7.26
C ASP A 164 -0.94 7.39 -5.83
N TYR A 165 -1.10 8.47 -5.08
CA TYR A 165 -1.52 8.46 -3.69
C TYR A 165 -2.79 9.28 -3.51
N ARG A 166 -3.64 8.84 -2.60
CA ARG A 166 -4.80 9.58 -2.10
C ARG A 166 -4.91 9.43 -0.60
N VAL A 167 -5.33 10.51 0.06
CA VAL A 167 -5.74 10.44 1.46
C VAL A 167 -7.22 10.76 1.58
N LYS A 168 -7.94 9.91 2.34
CA LYS A 168 -9.37 10.08 2.66
C LYS A 168 -9.61 9.56 4.06
N SER A 169 -10.30 10.34 4.90
CA SER A 169 -10.51 9.97 6.31
C SER A 169 -9.20 9.52 6.97
N ALA A 170 -9.20 8.41 7.67
CA ALA A 170 -8.04 7.86 8.36
C ALA A 170 -7.18 6.93 7.48
N VAL A 171 -7.27 7.01 6.14
CA VAL A 171 -6.56 6.09 5.22
C VAL A 171 -5.79 6.85 4.17
N MET A 172 -4.56 6.42 3.90
CA MET A 172 -3.80 6.75 2.70
C MET A 172 -3.72 5.52 1.79
N VAL A 173 -4.11 5.67 0.53
CA VAL A 173 -4.03 4.63 -0.49
C VAL A 173 -2.94 4.93 -1.51
N GLU A 174 -2.32 3.87 -2.03
CA GLU A 174 -1.28 3.93 -3.05
C GLU A 174 -1.62 3.01 -4.22
N VAL A 175 -1.33 3.46 -5.44
CA VAL A 175 -1.22 2.62 -6.63
C VAL A 175 0.12 2.88 -7.30
N THR A 176 0.98 1.87 -7.34
CA THR A 176 2.25 1.89 -8.10
C THR A 176 2.08 1.04 -9.35
N PHE A 177 2.55 1.51 -10.49
CA PHE A 177 2.38 0.80 -11.75
C PHE A 177 3.54 1.00 -12.70
N CYS A 178 3.77 0.02 -13.58
CA CYS A 178 4.63 0.10 -14.75
C CYS A 178 3.96 -0.61 -15.93
N GLY A 179 4.10 -0.06 -17.12
CA GLY A 179 3.61 -0.68 -18.36
C GLY A 179 2.08 -0.62 -18.56
N TYR A 180 1.37 0.17 -17.78
CA TYR A 180 -0.06 0.46 -17.95
C TYR A 180 -0.28 1.91 -18.38
N PRO A 181 -1.31 2.20 -19.21
CA PRO A 181 -1.74 3.58 -19.45
C PRO A 181 -2.29 4.19 -18.15
N SER A 182 -2.15 5.52 -18.01
CA SER A 182 -2.53 6.25 -16.79
C SER A 182 -3.99 6.06 -16.35
N THR A 183 -4.88 5.75 -17.29
CA THR A 183 -6.29 5.45 -16.99
C THR A 183 -6.48 4.21 -16.11
N VAL A 184 -5.57 3.23 -16.17
CA VAL A 184 -5.68 2.00 -15.36
C VAL A 184 -5.44 2.29 -13.88
N PRO A 185 -4.30 2.89 -13.45
CA PRO A 185 -4.11 3.25 -12.05
C PRO A 185 -5.15 4.25 -11.54
N ASP A 186 -5.63 5.18 -12.36
CA ASP A 186 -6.69 6.12 -11.97
C ASP A 186 -8.00 5.40 -11.60
N ILE A 187 -8.37 4.37 -12.36
CA ILE A 187 -9.57 3.56 -12.07
C ILE A 187 -9.34 2.73 -10.79
N VAL A 188 -8.17 2.09 -10.64
CA VAL A 188 -7.85 1.32 -9.42
C VAL A 188 -7.95 2.23 -8.20
N LEU A 189 -7.24 3.36 -8.22
CA LEU A 189 -7.20 4.31 -7.11
C LEU A 189 -8.58 4.85 -6.75
N SER A 190 -9.40 5.20 -7.77
CA SER A 190 -10.75 5.70 -7.54
C SER A 190 -11.66 4.66 -6.89
N ASN A 191 -11.52 3.38 -7.27
CA ASN A 191 -12.27 2.30 -6.64
C ASN A 191 -11.81 2.05 -5.18
N MET A 192 -10.49 2.10 -4.91
CA MET A 192 -9.96 2.01 -3.55
C MET A 192 -10.49 3.15 -2.67
N VAL A 193 -10.44 4.39 -3.15
CA VAL A 193 -10.97 5.57 -2.42
C VAL A 193 -12.47 5.44 -2.17
N ALA A 194 -13.23 4.85 -3.10
CA ALA A 194 -14.66 4.59 -2.92
C ALA A 194 -14.93 3.57 -1.79
N ASN A 195 -14.03 2.62 -1.56
CA ASN A 195 -14.12 1.64 -0.48
C ASN A 195 -13.75 2.22 0.90
N VAL A 196 -13.06 3.37 0.96
CA VAL A 196 -12.75 4.02 2.25
C VAL A 196 -14.03 4.64 2.82
N PRO A 197 -14.45 4.30 4.06
CA PRO A 197 -15.59 4.92 4.73
C PRO A 197 -15.47 6.45 4.81
N GLY A 198 -16.62 7.11 4.83
CA GLY A 198 -16.71 8.57 4.95
C GLY A 198 -16.53 9.07 6.37
#